data_eeca946aaf0adb7db81fc7fd08eb3b98
#
_entry.id   eeca946aaf0adb7db81fc7fd08eb3b98
#
_cell.length_a   1.000
_cell.length_b   1.000
_cell.length_c   1.000
_cell.angle_alpha   90.00
_cell.angle_beta   90.00
_cell.angle_gamma   90.00
#
_symmetry.space_group_name_H-M   'P 1'
#
loop_
_entity.id
_entity.type
_entity.pdbx_description
1 polymer ?
#
loop_
_entity_poly.entity_id
_entity_poly.type
_entity_poly.pdbx_seq_one_letter_code
_entity_poly.pdbx_strand_id
1 'polypeptide(L)'
;MKKVILISVLIAGFVISSDGQSFYSDRKSNITFNRSNGISSFNVEMRGKIDVTDDDKDIKSISSDGYLEVNKITFGSRRTIVITPEGNGLKREYYEGREKIAYEPEGRKWLSEILPELLRTTTIAAESRVARFYKFGGTNGVLNEIVAIESDYIKAHYANILMGLNLAVKDYPMVIEKVGATIDSDHYLTEFLEKNMGKFLQDKTSTDAVFAACGNMDSDHYKTQVIKEALENQNPSPDAIVSILKALASMDSDHYKTEVLTSLLRKDNITDATISQMIEGTLKIESDHYKTVVLKKALSKSNLSPNSFKLVVESVKGIDSDHYKTEVLTDLLENKLGNDVSAAVVLITENIDSDHYKTIVMNSLVKRQNLDDASFKKLVETASNGDSNHYSSQFLQTALQLPGLSNAQLAMIVTAAGNLESDHYITEVLTRAAPKVKNADGSVRDAYRATAKKIESETYYGRALRAIE
;
A
#
# COMPACT_ATOMS: atom_id res chain seq x y z
N MET A 1 11.45 -33.90 26.47
CA MET A 1 11.28 -32.55 27.03
C MET A 1 12.48 -31.71 26.57
N LYS A 2 12.33 -30.97 25.46
CA LYS A 2 13.36 -30.05 24.95
C LYS A 2 12.96 -28.64 25.39
N LYS A 3 13.77 -28.04 26.26
CA LYS A 3 13.62 -26.65 26.69
C LYS A 3 14.00 -25.75 25.50
N VAL A 4 13.05 -24.97 24.97
CA VAL A 4 13.31 -23.88 24.05
C VAL A 4 13.73 -22.69 24.89
N ILE A 5 14.99 -22.27 24.75
CA ILE A 5 15.51 -21.03 25.31
C ILE A 5 15.16 -19.92 24.32
N LEU A 6 14.22 -19.07 24.72
CA LEU A 6 13.93 -17.83 24.00
C LEU A 6 15.05 -16.84 24.30
N ILE A 7 15.94 -16.60 23.33
CA ILE A 7 16.90 -15.50 23.39
C ILE A 7 16.19 -14.27 22.84
N SER A 8 15.73 -13.39 23.74
CA SER A 8 15.29 -12.04 23.39
C SER A 8 16.54 -11.20 23.09
N VAL A 9 16.80 -10.97 21.81
CA VAL A 9 17.80 -10.01 21.36
C VAL A 9 17.20 -8.61 21.52
N LEU A 10 17.65 -7.89 22.55
CA LEU A 10 17.40 -6.45 22.69
C LEU A 10 18.28 -5.74 21.65
N ILE A 11 17.68 -5.28 20.56
CA ILE A 11 18.32 -4.38 19.60
C ILE A 11 18.35 -3.00 20.26
N ALA A 12 19.51 -2.59 20.76
CA ALA A 12 19.79 -1.18 21.08
C ALA A 12 19.85 -0.45 19.74
N GLY A 13 18.80 0.31 19.41
CA GLY A 13 18.73 1.09 18.18
C GLY A 13 19.78 2.20 18.20
N PHE A 14 20.78 2.11 17.35
CA PHE A 14 21.65 3.22 17.00
C PHE A 14 20.93 4.07 15.96
N VAL A 15 20.52 5.27 16.31
CA VAL A 15 20.10 6.29 15.35
C VAL A 15 21.30 7.18 15.06
N ILE A 16 21.89 7.05 13.89
CA ILE A 16 22.92 7.96 13.40
C ILE A 16 22.21 8.99 12.52
N SER A 17 22.08 10.23 13.00
CA SER A 17 21.72 11.36 12.16
C SER A 17 22.97 11.88 11.46
N SER A 18 22.80 12.63 10.35
CA SER A 18 23.89 13.21 9.55
C SER A 18 24.84 14.15 10.36
N ASP A 19 24.47 14.53 11.58
CA ASP A 19 25.21 15.40 12.48
C ASP A 19 25.91 14.63 13.63
N GLY A 20 26.07 13.31 13.53
CA GLY A 20 26.80 12.54 14.55
C GLY A 20 26.18 12.59 15.95
N GLN A 21 24.84 12.59 16.04
CA GLN A 21 24.12 12.50 17.32
C GLN A 21 23.95 11.03 17.72
N SER A 22 24.18 10.70 18.98
CA SER A 22 23.91 9.38 19.53
C SER A 22 23.24 9.47 20.89
N PHE A 23 22.19 8.66 21.11
CA PHE A 23 21.56 8.44 22.40
C PHE A 23 21.90 7.05 22.90
N TYR A 24 22.30 6.95 24.14
CA TYR A 24 22.51 5.67 24.80
C TYR A 24 21.78 5.67 26.14
N SER A 25 20.92 4.68 26.37
CA SER A 25 20.24 4.44 27.64
C SER A 25 20.62 3.06 28.17
N ASP A 26 21.19 3.01 29.36
CA ASP A 26 21.44 1.76 30.05
C ASP A 26 20.29 1.40 31.01
N ARG A 27 20.32 0.14 31.53
CA ARG A 27 19.32 -0.37 32.50
C ARG A 27 19.27 0.38 33.84
N LYS A 28 20.17 1.35 34.09
CA LYS A 28 20.23 2.16 35.30
C LYS A 28 19.72 3.57 35.12
N SER A 29 18.96 3.87 34.05
CA SER A 29 18.42 5.19 33.76
C SER A 29 19.49 6.27 33.52
N ASN A 30 20.69 5.90 33.13
CA ASN A 30 21.68 6.84 32.65
C ASN A 30 21.39 7.14 31.18
N ILE A 31 21.28 8.40 30.83
CA ILE A 31 21.13 8.83 29.46
C ILE A 31 22.38 9.62 29.10
N THR A 32 23.01 9.22 27.99
CA THR A 32 24.15 9.94 27.42
C THR A 32 23.73 10.47 26.05
N PHE A 33 23.87 11.77 25.86
CA PHE A 33 23.66 12.42 24.59
C PHE A 33 24.98 13.03 24.10
N ASN A 34 25.35 12.73 22.87
CA ASN A 34 26.55 13.27 22.23
C ASN A 34 26.18 13.89 20.88
N ARG A 35 26.62 15.13 20.65
CA ARG A 35 26.55 15.81 19.36
C ARG A 35 27.92 16.38 19.02
N SER A 36 28.43 16.15 17.83
CA SER A 36 29.70 16.70 17.37
C SER A 36 29.63 17.07 15.88
N ASN A 37 30.08 18.26 15.53
CA ASN A 37 30.16 18.74 14.15
C ASN A 37 31.62 19.05 13.71
N GLY A 38 32.62 18.48 14.39
CA GLY A 38 34.03 18.68 14.10
C GLY A 38 34.63 19.98 14.67
N ILE A 39 33.81 20.99 14.98
CA ILE A 39 34.21 22.28 15.54
C ILE A 39 33.77 22.37 17.01
N SER A 40 32.64 21.81 17.33
CA SER A 40 32.10 21.73 18.68
C SER A 40 31.64 20.31 19.01
N SER A 41 31.75 19.92 20.27
CA SER A 41 31.12 18.73 20.82
C SER A 41 30.28 19.09 22.02
N PHE A 42 29.12 18.47 22.15
CA PHE A 42 28.18 18.66 23.24
C PHE A 42 27.85 17.27 23.79
N ASN A 43 28.32 17.02 25.00
CA ASN A 43 28.12 15.74 25.70
C ASN A 43 27.32 15.99 26.97
N VAL A 44 26.26 15.23 27.17
CA VAL A 44 25.38 15.30 28.34
C VAL A 44 25.25 13.93 28.93
N GLU A 45 25.55 13.84 30.22
CA GLU A 45 25.29 12.64 31.00
C GLU A 45 24.30 12.98 32.11
N MET A 46 23.23 12.20 32.22
CA MET A 46 22.22 12.45 33.23
C MET A 46 21.68 11.16 33.83
N ARG A 47 21.21 11.27 35.05
CA ARG A 47 20.51 10.21 35.76
C ARG A 47 19.42 10.79 36.65
N GLY A 48 18.35 10.03 36.81
CA GLY A 48 17.22 10.43 37.64
C GLY A 48 16.31 11.47 36.99
N LYS A 49 15.32 11.93 37.73
CA LYS A 49 14.37 12.93 37.27
C LYS A 49 14.95 14.33 37.48
N ILE A 50 14.96 15.14 36.41
CA ILE A 50 15.47 16.51 36.42
C ILE A 50 14.34 17.45 36.01
N ASP A 51 14.07 18.48 36.81
CA ASP A 51 13.13 19.55 36.49
C ASP A 51 13.88 20.89 36.37
N VAL A 52 13.36 21.76 35.52
CA VAL A 52 13.94 23.10 35.25
C VAL A 52 13.03 24.21 35.80
N THR A 53 13.59 25.40 35.94
CA THR A 53 12.85 26.60 36.29
C THR A 53 11.84 26.96 35.17
N ASP A 54 10.80 27.74 35.51
CA ASP A 54 9.72 28.06 34.58
C ASP A 54 10.18 28.90 33.35
N ASP A 55 11.33 29.54 33.47
CA ASP A 55 12.00 30.32 32.39
C ASP A 55 13.03 29.54 31.60
N ASP A 56 13.18 28.22 31.86
CA ASP A 56 14.15 27.32 31.24
C ASP A 56 15.62 27.80 31.38
N LYS A 57 15.97 28.51 32.47
CA LYS A 57 17.32 29.10 32.65
C LYS A 57 18.16 28.42 33.73
N ASP A 58 17.56 27.64 34.61
CA ASP A 58 18.29 26.92 35.66
C ASP A 58 17.65 25.55 35.93
N ILE A 59 18.39 24.65 36.53
CA ILE A 59 17.88 23.39 37.08
C ILE A 59 17.21 23.66 38.42
N LYS A 60 15.92 23.29 38.52
CA LYS A 60 15.08 23.47 39.69
C LYS A 60 15.28 22.36 40.70
N SER A 61 15.30 21.13 40.23
CA SER A 61 15.47 19.94 41.07
C SER A 61 16.06 18.77 40.34
N ILE A 62 16.75 17.89 41.05
CA ILE A 62 17.22 16.58 40.60
C ILE A 62 16.82 15.57 41.68
N SER A 63 16.35 14.36 41.29
CA SER A 63 16.04 13.30 42.24
C SER A 63 17.27 12.90 43.06
N SER A 64 17.06 12.37 44.25
CA SER A 64 18.14 12.12 45.24
C SER A 64 19.28 11.22 44.75
N ASP A 65 19.02 10.35 43.80
CA ASP A 65 20.00 9.44 43.18
C ASP A 65 20.49 9.93 41.81
N GLY A 66 20.05 11.14 41.41
CA GLY A 66 20.32 11.70 40.10
C GLY A 66 21.55 12.58 40.02
N TYR A 67 21.95 12.89 38.82
CA TYR A 67 22.96 13.90 38.51
C TYR A 67 22.76 14.42 37.09
N LEU A 68 23.37 15.56 36.79
CA LEU A 68 23.49 16.13 35.47
C LEU A 68 24.93 16.58 35.25
N GLU A 69 25.57 16.09 34.22
CA GLU A 69 26.85 16.62 33.71
C GLU A 69 26.65 17.10 32.27
N VAL A 70 27.02 18.34 32.02
CA VAL A 70 26.99 18.95 30.70
C VAL A 70 28.40 19.37 30.34
N ASN A 71 28.93 18.86 29.26
CA ASN A 71 30.26 19.12 28.77
C ASN A 71 30.17 19.64 27.32
N LYS A 72 30.64 20.87 27.06
CA LYS A 72 30.67 21.45 25.73
C LYS A 72 32.10 21.89 25.40
N ILE A 73 32.56 21.45 24.25
CA ILE A 73 33.84 21.91 23.66
C ILE A 73 33.49 22.75 22.44
N THR A 74 34.07 23.96 22.35
CA THR A 74 33.90 24.85 21.23
C THR A 74 35.24 25.48 20.88
N PHE A 75 35.73 25.27 19.66
CA PHE A 75 37.06 25.74 19.22
C PHE A 75 38.20 25.37 20.19
N GLY A 76 38.14 24.13 20.75
CA GLY A 76 39.13 23.63 21.70
C GLY A 76 38.97 24.10 23.15
N SER A 77 38.10 25.06 23.42
CA SER A 77 37.77 25.49 24.80
C SER A 77 36.70 24.57 25.39
N ARG A 78 36.99 23.91 26.50
CA ARG A 78 36.10 23.00 27.21
C ARG A 78 35.46 23.71 28.39
N ARG A 79 34.14 23.60 28.53
CA ARG A 79 33.36 23.98 29.70
C ARG A 79 32.54 22.82 30.17
N THR A 80 32.49 22.65 31.52
CA THR A 80 31.72 21.55 32.14
C THR A 80 30.93 22.08 33.33
N ILE A 81 29.65 21.71 33.41
CA ILE A 81 28.83 21.89 34.62
C ILE A 81 28.46 20.51 35.15
N VAL A 82 28.61 20.30 36.44
CA VAL A 82 28.11 19.13 37.17
C VAL A 82 27.11 19.60 38.21
N ILE A 83 25.93 19.01 38.23
CA ILE A 83 24.85 19.36 39.16
C ILE A 83 24.39 18.06 39.85
N THR A 84 24.45 18.05 41.16
CA THR A 84 24.07 16.92 42.02
C THR A 84 23.15 17.36 43.15
N PRO A 85 22.25 16.49 43.64
CA PRO A 85 21.48 16.77 44.85
C PRO A 85 22.40 16.95 46.06
N GLU A 86 22.12 17.94 46.89
CA GLU A 86 22.85 18.16 48.17
C GLU A 86 21.88 18.68 49.25
N GLY A 87 21.58 17.84 50.23
CA GLY A 87 20.56 18.17 51.24
C GLY A 87 19.21 18.45 50.62
N ASN A 88 18.64 19.63 50.90
CA ASN A 88 17.37 20.10 50.30
C ASN A 88 17.58 20.95 49.01
N GLY A 89 18.82 21.03 48.52
CA GLY A 89 19.17 21.85 47.38
C GLY A 89 19.99 21.10 46.32
N LEU A 90 20.71 21.89 45.54
CA LEU A 90 21.59 21.39 44.49
C LEU A 90 22.99 21.94 44.67
N LYS A 91 24.00 21.07 44.63
CA LYS A 91 25.38 21.43 44.46
C LYS A 91 25.67 21.64 42.96
N ARG A 92 26.27 22.76 42.64
CA ARG A 92 26.65 23.13 41.27
C ARG A 92 28.14 23.34 41.19
N GLU A 93 28.82 22.67 40.27
CA GLU A 93 30.25 22.79 40.06
C GLU A 93 30.47 23.19 38.58
N TYR A 94 31.35 24.18 38.36
CA TYR A 94 31.68 24.70 37.03
C TYR A 94 33.17 24.60 36.77
N TYR A 95 33.52 24.19 35.58
CA TYR A 95 34.91 24.00 35.16
C TYR A 95 35.18 24.64 33.81
N GLU A 96 36.30 25.30 33.65
CA GLU A 96 36.90 25.72 32.39
C GLU A 96 38.18 24.92 32.14
N GLY A 97 38.22 24.13 31.10
CA GLY A 97 39.26 23.13 30.88
C GLY A 97 39.25 22.07 31.98
N ARG A 98 40.32 22.07 32.83
CA ARG A 98 40.43 21.20 33.99
C ARG A 98 40.34 21.95 35.32
N GLU A 99 40.21 23.29 35.26
CA GLU A 99 40.20 24.15 36.42
C GLU A 99 38.77 24.32 36.95
N LYS A 100 38.59 24.16 38.26
CA LYS A 100 37.32 24.46 38.89
C LYS A 100 37.18 25.94 39.17
N ILE A 101 36.17 26.56 38.59
CA ILE A 101 35.87 27.98 38.73
C ILE A 101 34.64 28.17 39.62
N ALA A 102 34.53 29.35 40.26
CA ALA A 102 33.32 29.70 41.00
C ALA A 102 32.08 29.61 40.10
N TYR A 103 31.03 28.97 40.56
CA TYR A 103 29.82 28.84 39.78
C TYR A 103 29.15 30.19 39.51
N GLU A 104 29.17 31.08 40.49
CA GLU A 104 28.59 32.43 40.35
C GLU A 104 29.69 33.44 39.99
N PRO A 105 29.43 34.34 39.02
CA PRO A 105 28.20 34.40 38.15
C PRO A 105 28.37 33.63 36.84
N GLU A 106 29.60 33.27 36.38
CA GLU A 106 29.94 32.77 35.04
C GLU A 106 29.28 31.41 34.75
N GLY A 107 29.32 30.47 35.69
CA GLY A 107 28.71 29.17 35.52
C GLY A 107 27.20 29.24 35.39
N ARG A 108 26.53 30.10 36.18
CA ARG A 108 25.11 30.36 36.07
C ARG A 108 24.73 30.96 34.69
N LYS A 109 25.50 31.97 34.26
CA LYS A 109 25.29 32.59 32.96
C LYS A 109 25.41 31.53 31.86
N TRP A 110 26.48 30.74 31.88
CA TRP A 110 26.71 29.74 30.88
C TRP A 110 25.63 28.66 30.89
N LEU A 111 25.17 28.21 32.07
CA LEU A 111 24.04 27.25 32.16
C LEU A 111 22.79 27.82 31.48
N SER A 112 22.46 29.08 31.75
CA SER A 112 21.27 29.73 31.15
C SER A 112 21.35 29.88 29.63
N GLU A 113 22.56 29.94 29.07
CA GLU A 113 22.81 30.04 27.62
C GLU A 113 22.66 28.66 26.94
N ILE A 114 23.12 27.57 27.57
CA ILE A 114 23.13 26.24 26.99
C ILE A 114 21.84 25.43 27.26
N LEU A 115 21.09 25.78 28.30
CA LEU A 115 19.94 25.00 28.74
C LEU A 115 18.83 24.92 27.69
N PRO A 116 18.49 25.98 26.92
CA PRO A 116 17.53 25.85 25.82
C PRO A 116 17.94 24.83 24.76
N GLU A 117 19.23 24.77 24.37
CA GLU A 117 19.75 23.76 23.45
C GLU A 117 19.62 22.36 24.08
N LEU A 118 20.05 22.19 25.33
CA LEU A 118 19.96 20.95 26.09
C LEU A 118 18.51 20.40 26.13
N LEU A 119 17.54 21.27 26.42
CA LEU A 119 16.12 20.89 26.57
C LEU A 119 15.45 20.53 25.25
N ARG A 120 15.95 21.03 24.12
CA ARG A 120 15.47 20.71 22.77
C ARG A 120 16.19 19.55 22.12
N THR A 121 17.33 19.14 22.66
CA THR A 121 18.12 18.01 22.15
C THR A 121 18.04 16.75 23.02
N THR A 122 17.44 16.86 24.20
CA THR A 122 17.28 15.75 25.15
C THR A 122 15.84 15.67 25.66
N THR A 123 15.53 14.59 26.37
CA THR A 123 14.23 14.42 27.05
C THR A 123 14.19 15.04 28.46
N ILE A 124 15.20 15.80 28.85
CA ILE A 124 15.27 16.48 30.16
C ILE A 124 14.04 17.36 30.35
N ALA A 125 13.38 17.19 31.50
CA ALA A 125 12.22 17.96 31.90
C ALA A 125 11.05 17.98 30.88
N ALA A 126 11.00 17.06 29.91
CA ALA A 126 10.00 17.04 28.87
C ALA A 126 8.56 17.04 29.42
N GLU A 127 8.30 16.19 30.44
CA GLU A 127 6.96 16.10 31.07
C GLU A 127 6.54 17.42 31.74
N SER A 128 7.41 18.01 32.55
CA SER A 128 7.11 19.27 33.26
C SER A 128 7.00 20.45 32.30
N ARG A 129 7.81 20.48 31.24
CA ARG A 129 7.74 21.49 30.18
C ARG A 129 6.47 21.38 29.36
N VAL A 130 6.10 20.18 28.90
CA VAL A 130 4.83 19.97 28.18
C VAL A 130 3.66 20.37 29.06
N ALA A 131 3.62 19.96 30.31
CA ALA A 131 2.56 20.36 31.26
C ALA A 131 2.48 21.90 31.43
N ARG A 132 3.63 22.57 31.50
CA ARG A 132 3.73 24.03 31.60
C ARG A 132 3.24 24.74 30.33
N PHE A 133 3.71 24.32 29.16
CA PHE A 133 3.26 24.88 27.88
C PHE A 133 1.79 24.66 27.66
N TYR A 134 1.28 23.48 28.02
CA TYR A 134 -0.16 23.19 27.95
C TYR A 134 -0.99 24.07 28.89
N LYS A 135 -0.51 24.29 30.11
CA LYS A 135 -1.18 25.15 31.09
C LYS A 135 -1.33 26.60 30.60
N PHE A 136 -0.32 27.15 29.96
CA PHE A 136 -0.29 28.56 29.52
C PHE A 136 -0.84 28.79 28.12
N GLY A 137 -0.68 27.84 27.21
CA GLY A 137 -1.00 28.00 25.79
C GLY A 137 -1.88 26.89 25.20
N GLY A 138 -2.38 25.96 26.04
CA GLY A 138 -3.15 24.81 25.59
C GLY A 138 -2.35 23.93 24.62
N THR A 139 -3.06 23.20 23.79
CA THR A 139 -2.48 22.32 22.76
C THR A 139 -1.51 23.09 21.86
N ASN A 140 -1.87 24.31 21.42
CA ASN A 140 -1.00 25.14 20.57
C ASN A 140 0.32 25.55 21.26
N GLY A 141 0.31 25.78 22.59
CA GLY A 141 1.52 26.10 23.32
C GLY A 141 2.58 24.99 23.23
N VAL A 142 2.14 23.73 23.32
CA VAL A 142 3.03 22.57 23.19
C VAL A 142 3.46 22.37 21.72
N LEU A 143 2.53 22.49 20.78
CA LEU A 143 2.84 22.32 19.35
C LEU A 143 3.87 23.35 18.85
N ASN A 144 3.81 24.59 19.35
CA ASN A 144 4.81 25.62 19.02
C ASN A 144 6.21 25.25 19.52
N GLU A 145 6.32 24.63 20.71
CA GLU A 145 7.61 24.13 21.20
C GLU A 145 8.09 22.92 20.37
N ILE A 146 7.19 21.98 19.99
CA ILE A 146 7.53 20.85 19.11
C ILE A 146 8.15 21.33 17.80
N VAL A 147 7.59 22.38 17.19
CA VAL A 147 8.16 22.97 15.95
C VAL A 147 9.57 23.54 16.17
N ALA A 148 9.86 24.07 17.36
CA ALA A 148 11.16 24.65 17.68
C ALA A 148 12.24 23.59 18.03
N ILE A 149 11.85 22.32 18.21
CA ILE A 149 12.76 21.19 18.43
C ILE A 149 13.34 20.74 17.09
N GLU A 150 14.64 20.43 17.04
CA GLU A 150 15.29 19.94 15.82
C GLU A 150 15.16 18.41 15.67
N SER A 151 15.32 17.66 16.75
CA SER A 151 15.34 16.19 16.75
C SER A 151 13.94 15.60 16.63
N ASP A 152 13.69 14.80 15.60
CA ASP A 152 12.39 14.12 15.39
C ASP A 152 12.04 13.13 16.51
N TYR A 153 13.03 12.48 17.08
CA TYR A 153 12.84 11.66 18.29
C TYR A 153 12.26 12.49 19.45
N ILE A 154 12.82 13.67 19.70
CA ILE A 154 12.36 14.55 20.79
C ILE A 154 10.99 15.16 20.45
N LYS A 155 10.75 15.56 19.18
CA LYS A 155 9.42 16.01 18.71
C LYS A 155 8.36 14.94 18.98
N ALA A 156 8.61 13.69 18.57
CA ALA A 156 7.71 12.56 18.80
C ALA A 156 7.50 12.29 20.29
N HIS A 157 8.56 12.42 21.10
CA HIS A 157 8.48 12.28 22.56
C HIS A 157 7.55 13.32 23.18
N TYR A 158 7.71 14.61 22.85
CA TYR A 158 6.83 15.70 23.31
C TYR A 158 5.40 15.52 22.83
N ALA A 159 5.21 15.12 21.58
CA ALA A 159 3.88 14.84 21.02
C ALA A 159 3.19 13.68 21.78
N ASN A 160 3.92 12.63 22.12
CA ASN A 160 3.39 11.51 22.92
C ASN A 160 3.04 11.93 24.34
N ILE A 161 3.81 12.80 24.99
CA ILE A 161 3.47 13.36 26.30
C ILE A 161 2.21 14.22 26.18
N LEU A 162 2.12 15.08 25.17
CA LEU A 162 0.92 15.88 24.90
C LEU A 162 -0.32 15.00 24.77
N MET A 163 -0.24 13.92 23.98
CA MET A 163 -1.34 12.95 23.84
C MET A 163 -1.63 12.19 25.14
N GLY A 164 -0.70 12.13 26.08
CA GLY A 164 -0.92 11.60 27.43
C GLY A 164 -1.74 12.54 28.34
N LEU A 165 -1.88 13.81 27.99
CA LEU A 165 -2.72 14.78 28.70
C LEU A 165 -4.20 14.58 28.31
N ASN A 166 -5.07 15.25 29.04
CA ASN A 166 -6.53 15.17 28.81
C ASN A 166 -6.97 16.17 27.73
N LEU A 167 -6.56 15.93 26.46
CA LEU A 167 -6.93 16.76 25.33
C LEU A 167 -8.40 16.57 24.96
N ALA A 168 -9.04 17.63 24.47
CA ALA A 168 -10.33 17.52 23.83
C ALA A 168 -10.19 16.80 22.46
N VAL A 169 -11.11 15.90 22.13
CA VAL A 169 -11.10 15.13 20.86
C VAL A 169 -10.98 16.03 19.64
N LYS A 170 -11.63 17.20 19.66
CA LYS A 170 -11.54 18.21 18.57
C LYS A 170 -10.14 18.75 18.29
N ASP A 171 -9.19 18.56 19.22
CA ASP A 171 -7.82 19.02 19.06
C ASP A 171 -6.91 17.98 18.38
N TYR A 172 -7.35 16.70 18.29
CA TYR A 172 -6.55 15.63 17.68
C TYR A 172 -6.17 15.90 16.22
N PRO A 173 -7.08 16.37 15.32
CA PRO A 173 -6.72 16.67 13.95
C PRO A 173 -5.55 17.67 13.85
N MET A 174 -5.61 18.75 14.62
CA MET A 174 -4.55 19.77 14.67
C MET A 174 -3.22 19.18 15.17
N VAL A 175 -3.25 18.28 16.17
CA VAL A 175 -2.03 17.60 16.65
C VAL A 175 -1.45 16.73 15.55
N ILE A 176 -2.28 15.91 14.88
CA ILE A 176 -1.84 15.01 13.81
C ILE A 176 -1.24 15.81 12.65
N GLU A 177 -1.93 16.84 12.19
CA GLU A 177 -1.49 17.71 11.09
C GLU A 177 -0.16 18.39 11.41
N LYS A 178 -0.05 18.99 12.61
CA LYS A 178 1.14 19.76 12.99
C LYS A 178 2.34 18.84 13.21
N VAL A 179 2.15 17.72 13.88
CA VAL A 179 3.20 16.71 14.13
C VAL A 179 3.62 16.09 12.80
N GLY A 180 2.65 15.68 11.97
CA GLY A 180 2.91 15.08 10.65
C GLY A 180 3.59 16.02 9.66
N ALA A 181 3.43 17.36 9.82
CA ALA A 181 4.13 18.36 9.01
C ALA A 181 5.51 18.76 9.56
N THR A 182 5.89 18.27 10.74
CA THR A 182 7.08 18.77 11.46
C THR A 182 8.11 17.68 11.68
N ILE A 183 7.68 16.41 11.80
CA ILE A 183 8.56 15.24 11.89
C ILE A 183 8.88 14.77 10.49
N ASP A 184 10.18 14.86 10.11
CA ASP A 184 10.66 14.43 8.79
C ASP A 184 10.96 12.93 8.74
N SER A 185 11.27 12.32 9.89
CA SER A 185 11.53 10.88 9.97
C SER A 185 10.25 10.06 9.95
N ASP A 186 10.02 9.31 8.87
CA ASP A 186 8.87 8.40 8.72
C ASP A 186 8.77 7.39 9.88
N HIS A 187 9.90 6.93 10.40
CA HIS A 187 9.95 6.02 11.55
C HIS A 187 9.29 6.65 12.80
N TYR A 188 9.72 7.85 13.20
CA TYR A 188 9.19 8.50 14.39
C TYR A 188 7.76 9.00 14.20
N LEU A 189 7.39 9.40 12.98
CA LEU A 189 6.00 9.76 12.66
C LEU A 189 5.10 8.51 12.76
N THR A 190 5.54 7.37 12.24
CA THR A 190 4.82 6.09 12.34
C THR A 190 4.65 5.69 13.81
N GLU A 191 5.71 5.68 14.62
CA GLU A 191 5.61 5.38 16.05
C GLU A 191 4.61 6.28 16.80
N PHE A 192 4.59 7.57 16.48
CA PHE A 192 3.64 8.51 17.06
C PHE A 192 2.19 8.19 16.68
N LEU A 193 1.94 7.95 15.37
CA LEU A 193 0.60 7.66 14.86
C LEU A 193 0.07 6.33 15.42
N GLU A 194 0.86 5.26 15.36
CA GLU A 194 0.48 3.93 15.86
C GLU A 194 0.21 3.95 17.36
N LYS A 195 1.10 4.53 18.16
CA LYS A 195 0.94 4.62 19.61
C LYS A 195 -0.36 5.31 20.03
N ASN A 196 -0.84 6.24 19.24
CA ASN A 196 -2.04 7.03 19.52
C ASN A 196 -3.23 6.64 18.64
N MET A 197 -3.11 5.63 17.77
CA MET A 197 -4.11 5.20 16.81
C MET A 197 -5.48 4.99 17.44
N GLY A 198 -5.55 4.30 18.59
CA GLY A 198 -6.80 4.06 19.29
C GLY A 198 -7.54 5.33 19.74
N LYS A 199 -6.84 6.48 19.91
CA LYS A 199 -7.46 7.78 20.17
C LYS A 199 -7.89 8.47 18.89
N PHE A 200 -7.04 8.44 17.86
CA PHE A 200 -7.26 9.12 16.59
C PHE A 200 -8.43 8.54 15.80
N LEU A 201 -8.65 7.24 15.91
CA LEU A 201 -9.75 6.55 15.21
C LEU A 201 -11.12 6.68 15.89
N GLN A 202 -11.24 7.38 17.03
CA GLN A 202 -12.52 7.61 17.71
C GLN A 202 -13.41 8.68 17.03
N ASP A 203 -12.82 9.53 16.21
CA ASP A 203 -13.48 10.62 15.50
C ASP A 203 -13.11 10.63 14.02
N LYS A 204 -14.11 10.91 13.17
CA LYS A 204 -13.93 10.93 11.71
C LYS A 204 -12.84 11.90 11.26
N THR A 205 -12.86 13.13 11.81
CA THR A 205 -11.92 14.18 11.38
C THR A 205 -10.48 13.83 11.74
N SER A 206 -10.28 13.22 12.91
CA SER A 206 -8.97 12.71 13.35
C SER A 206 -8.51 11.54 12.49
N THR A 207 -9.43 10.62 12.14
CA THR A 207 -9.14 9.49 11.23
C THR A 207 -8.71 10.00 9.86
N ASP A 208 -9.43 10.97 9.30
CA ASP A 208 -9.10 11.58 8.02
C ASP A 208 -7.74 12.29 8.07
N ALA A 209 -7.39 12.93 9.20
CA ALA A 209 -6.09 13.55 9.41
C ALA A 209 -4.94 12.53 9.46
N VAL A 210 -5.15 11.32 10.04
CA VAL A 210 -4.15 10.25 10.01
C VAL A 210 -3.82 9.86 8.56
N PHE A 211 -4.84 9.63 7.73
CA PHE A 211 -4.62 9.28 6.34
C PHE A 211 -3.96 10.42 5.54
N ALA A 212 -4.31 11.68 5.86
CA ALA A 212 -3.66 12.83 5.24
C ALA A 212 -2.18 12.94 5.64
N ALA A 213 -1.84 12.66 6.90
CA ALA A 213 -0.46 12.66 7.38
C ALA A 213 0.41 11.62 6.68
N CYS A 214 -0.15 10.47 6.26
CA CYS A 214 0.58 9.49 5.45
C CYS A 214 1.08 10.06 4.12
N GLY A 215 0.40 11.09 3.58
CA GLY A 215 0.84 11.77 2.36
C GLY A 215 2.16 12.53 2.51
N ASN A 216 2.60 12.82 3.74
CA ASN A 216 3.85 13.53 4.04
C ASN A 216 5.04 12.58 4.23
N MET A 217 4.81 11.27 4.35
CA MET A 217 5.87 10.29 4.45
C MET A 217 6.52 10.06 3.09
N ASP A 218 7.80 9.74 3.06
CA ASP A 218 8.53 9.38 1.84
C ASP A 218 8.53 7.87 1.61
N SER A 219 8.66 7.08 2.67
CA SER A 219 8.75 5.63 2.58
C SER A 219 7.41 4.96 2.35
N ASP A 220 7.28 4.23 1.24
CA ASP A 220 6.11 3.42 0.92
C ASP A 220 5.80 2.36 1.98
N HIS A 221 6.84 1.83 2.63
CA HIS A 221 6.70 0.87 3.73
C HIS A 221 5.93 1.48 4.90
N TYR A 222 6.38 2.63 5.41
CA TYR A 222 5.76 3.27 6.56
C TYR A 222 4.37 3.83 6.23
N LYS A 223 4.17 4.41 5.03
CA LYS A 223 2.82 4.78 4.54
C LYS A 223 1.87 3.59 4.63
N THR A 224 2.30 2.45 4.07
CA THR A 224 1.49 1.22 4.03
C THR A 224 1.18 0.70 5.41
N GLN A 225 2.15 0.71 6.32
CA GLN A 225 2.00 0.25 7.70
C GLN A 225 0.89 1.03 8.42
N VAL A 226 0.98 2.37 8.43
CA VAL A 226 -0.02 3.23 9.08
C VAL A 226 -1.40 3.10 8.44
N ILE A 227 -1.49 3.11 7.10
CA ILE A 227 -2.76 2.99 6.39
C ILE A 227 -3.44 1.65 6.70
N LYS A 228 -2.69 0.55 6.66
CA LYS A 228 -3.25 -0.79 6.95
C LYS A 228 -3.73 -0.90 8.39
N GLU A 229 -2.95 -0.44 9.36
CA GLU A 229 -3.36 -0.46 10.78
C GLU A 229 -4.63 0.37 11.01
N ALA A 230 -4.71 1.57 10.44
CA ALA A 230 -5.91 2.39 10.54
C ALA A 230 -7.12 1.69 9.86
N LEU A 231 -6.93 1.07 8.69
CA LEU A 231 -7.97 0.32 7.99
C LEU A 231 -8.41 -0.93 8.76
N GLU A 232 -7.53 -1.63 9.46
CA GLU A 232 -7.93 -2.79 10.27
C GLU A 232 -8.93 -2.43 11.36
N ASN A 233 -8.79 -1.26 11.95
CA ASN A 233 -9.58 -0.80 13.08
C ASN A 233 -10.82 0.01 12.71
N GLN A 234 -10.85 0.64 11.53
CA GLN A 234 -11.95 1.51 11.09
C GLN A 234 -12.29 1.32 9.62
N ASN A 235 -13.55 1.65 9.27
CA ASN A 235 -13.95 1.83 7.89
C ASN A 235 -13.63 3.28 7.47
N PRO A 236 -12.92 3.48 6.36
CA PRO A 236 -12.56 4.83 5.93
C PRO A 236 -13.79 5.62 5.47
N SER A 237 -13.78 6.91 5.74
CA SER A 237 -14.76 7.85 5.16
C SER A 237 -14.45 8.10 3.68
N PRO A 238 -15.39 8.68 2.90
CA PRO A 238 -15.10 9.08 1.52
C PRO A 238 -13.89 10.02 1.41
N ASP A 239 -13.73 10.97 2.34
CA ASP A 239 -12.59 11.89 2.35
C ASP A 239 -11.28 11.17 2.69
N ALA A 240 -11.34 10.21 3.64
CA ALA A 240 -10.21 9.33 3.95
C ALA A 240 -9.77 8.51 2.74
N ILE A 241 -10.72 7.98 1.96
CA ILE A 241 -10.41 7.24 0.73
C ILE A 241 -9.67 8.14 -0.27
N VAL A 242 -10.11 9.38 -0.45
CA VAL A 242 -9.41 10.35 -1.32
C VAL A 242 -7.98 10.58 -0.82
N SER A 243 -7.78 10.75 0.48
CA SER A 243 -6.45 10.92 1.07
C SER A 243 -5.55 9.68 0.87
N ILE A 244 -6.12 8.48 1.06
CA ILE A 244 -5.41 7.22 0.82
C ILE A 244 -5.01 7.10 -0.67
N LEU A 245 -5.93 7.35 -1.60
CA LEU A 245 -5.64 7.29 -3.04
C LEU A 245 -4.60 8.32 -3.46
N LYS A 246 -4.59 9.50 -2.83
CA LYS A 246 -3.55 10.50 -3.03
C LYS A 246 -2.18 10.02 -2.51
N ALA A 247 -2.14 9.41 -1.33
CA ALA A 247 -0.92 8.81 -0.79
C ALA A 247 -0.40 7.68 -1.69
N LEU A 248 -1.30 6.82 -2.21
CA LEU A 248 -0.95 5.77 -3.18
C LEU A 248 -0.32 6.34 -4.47
N ALA A 249 -0.81 7.50 -4.93
CA ALA A 249 -0.28 8.13 -6.15
C ALA A 249 1.17 8.60 -6.01
N SER A 250 1.67 8.80 -4.78
CA SER A 250 3.05 9.16 -4.46
C SER A 250 3.94 7.97 -4.11
N MET A 251 3.41 6.75 -4.09
CA MET A 251 4.20 5.54 -3.90
C MET A 251 4.87 5.13 -5.22
N ASP A 252 6.07 4.61 -5.13
CA ASP A 252 6.81 4.04 -6.27
C ASP A 252 6.59 2.52 -6.37
N SER A 253 6.53 1.84 -5.24
CA SER A 253 6.45 0.38 -5.18
C SER A 253 5.06 -0.17 -5.49
N ASP A 254 4.95 -0.95 -6.56
CA ASP A 254 3.72 -1.67 -6.93
C ASP A 254 3.26 -2.66 -5.85
N HIS A 255 4.21 -3.24 -5.11
CA HIS A 255 3.91 -4.13 -3.99
C HIS A 255 3.10 -3.39 -2.91
N TYR A 256 3.59 -2.25 -2.44
CA TYR A 256 2.92 -1.49 -1.40
C TYR A 256 1.61 -0.85 -1.87
N LYS A 257 1.54 -0.35 -3.12
CA LYS A 257 0.27 0.08 -3.74
C LYS A 257 -0.78 -1.04 -3.68
N THR A 258 -0.38 -2.25 -4.06
CA THR A 258 -1.25 -3.43 -4.07
C THR A 258 -1.72 -3.82 -2.68
N GLU A 259 -0.84 -3.78 -1.68
CA GLU A 259 -1.21 -4.07 -0.28
C GLU A 259 -2.29 -3.11 0.23
N VAL A 260 -2.15 -1.82 -0.01
CA VAL A 260 -3.13 -0.82 0.41
C VAL A 260 -4.46 -0.99 -0.35
N LEU A 261 -4.42 -1.11 -1.68
CA LEU A 261 -5.63 -1.29 -2.50
C LEU A 261 -6.40 -2.57 -2.11
N THR A 262 -5.69 -3.67 -1.89
CA THR A 262 -6.34 -4.92 -1.47
C THR A 262 -6.88 -4.84 -0.04
N SER A 263 -6.24 -4.09 0.86
CA SER A 263 -6.75 -3.84 2.21
C SER A 263 -8.02 -3.00 2.19
N LEU A 264 -8.07 -1.97 1.35
CA LEU A 264 -9.30 -1.21 1.09
C LEU A 264 -10.40 -2.11 0.52
N LEU A 265 -10.10 -2.92 -0.52
CA LEU A 265 -11.05 -3.83 -1.14
C LEU A 265 -11.55 -4.96 -0.21
N ARG A 266 -10.94 -5.19 0.94
CA ARG A 266 -11.48 -6.11 1.97
C ARG A 266 -12.63 -5.52 2.76
N LYS A 267 -12.80 -4.20 2.75
CA LYS A 267 -13.86 -3.54 3.51
C LYS A 267 -15.24 -3.79 2.89
N ASP A 268 -16.25 -3.97 3.74
CA ASP A 268 -17.60 -4.37 3.29
C ASP A 268 -18.42 -3.18 2.73
N ASN A 269 -18.16 -1.97 3.21
CA ASN A 269 -18.97 -0.78 2.88
C ASN A 269 -18.34 0.10 1.78
N ILE A 270 -17.62 -0.51 0.82
CA ILE A 270 -17.03 0.24 -0.28
C ILE A 270 -18.06 0.39 -1.40
N THR A 271 -18.26 1.63 -1.84
CA THR A 271 -19.16 1.93 -2.95
C THR A 271 -18.53 1.53 -4.30
N ASP A 272 -19.38 1.26 -5.29
CA ASP A 272 -18.91 1.00 -6.66
C ASP A 272 -18.07 2.17 -7.21
N ALA A 273 -18.42 3.42 -6.92
CA ALA A 273 -17.60 4.57 -7.30
C ALA A 273 -16.19 4.52 -6.73
N THR A 274 -16.04 4.08 -5.48
CA THR A 274 -14.72 3.89 -4.83
C THR A 274 -13.96 2.73 -5.48
N ILE A 275 -14.64 1.61 -5.78
CA ILE A 275 -14.03 0.49 -6.50
C ILE A 275 -13.55 0.93 -7.88
N SER A 276 -14.35 1.73 -8.61
CA SER A 276 -13.96 2.33 -9.88
C SER A 276 -12.66 3.14 -9.77
N GLN A 277 -12.54 4.00 -8.76
CA GLN A 277 -11.32 4.77 -8.51
C GLN A 277 -10.11 3.88 -8.18
N MET A 278 -10.31 2.77 -7.46
CA MET A 278 -9.25 1.81 -7.18
C MET A 278 -8.81 1.07 -8.46
N ILE A 279 -9.76 0.71 -9.33
CA ILE A 279 -9.45 0.09 -10.63
C ILE A 279 -8.67 1.09 -11.50
N GLU A 280 -9.07 2.36 -11.55
CA GLU A 280 -8.30 3.41 -12.22
C GLU A 280 -6.89 3.55 -11.65
N GLY A 281 -6.73 3.41 -10.33
CA GLY A 281 -5.43 3.38 -9.66
C GLY A 281 -4.51 2.26 -10.17
N THR A 282 -5.07 1.14 -10.65
CA THR A 282 -4.28 0.03 -11.22
C THR A 282 -3.57 0.39 -12.52
N LEU A 283 -4.03 1.42 -13.24
CA LEU A 283 -3.36 1.89 -14.45
C LEU A 283 -1.93 2.40 -14.18
N LYS A 284 -1.64 2.78 -12.94
CA LYS A 284 -0.31 3.22 -12.49
C LYS A 284 0.56 2.10 -11.91
N ILE A 285 0.05 0.87 -11.88
CA ILE A 285 0.81 -0.31 -11.48
C ILE A 285 1.48 -0.85 -12.75
N GLU A 286 2.80 -0.99 -12.76
CA GLU A 286 3.55 -1.49 -13.91
C GLU A 286 3.55 -3.02 -13.95
N SER A 287 3.68 -3.66 -12.80
CA SER A 287 3.72 -5.12 -12.70
C SER A 287 2.37 -5.77 -13.03
N ASP A 288 2.34 -6.62 -14.05
CA ASP A 288 1.17 -7.42 -14.44
C ASP A 288 0.63 -8.28 -13.30
N HIS A 289 1.53 -8.87 -12.50
CA HIS A 289 1.15 -9.65 -11.33
C HIS A 289 0.37 -8.82 -10.32
N TYR A 290 0.92 -7.69 -9.90
CA TYR A 290 0.28 -6.84 -8.89
C TYR A 290 -1.02 -6.19 -9.41
N LYS A 291 -1.05 -5.77 -10.67
CA LYS A 291 -2.26 -5.28 -11.35
C LYS A 291 -3.36 -6.34 -11.33
N THR A 292 -3.02 -7.58 -11.68
CA THR A 292 -3.93 -8.74 -11.67
C THR A 292 -4.51 -9.01 -10.28
N VAL A 293 -3.67 -8.98 -9.23
CA VAL A 293 -4.13 -9.19 -7.84
C VAL A 293 -5.22 -8.18 -7.45
N VAL A 294 -5.03 -6.90 -7.76
CA VAL A 294 -6.02 -5.86 -7.44
C VAL A 294 -7.29 -6.02 -8.25
N LEU A 295 -7.18 -6.24 -9.58
CA LEU A 295 -8.33 -6.39 -10.46
C LEU A 295 -9.20 -7.59 -10.09
N LYS A 296 -8.58 -8.75 -9.81
CA LYS A 296 -9.31 -9.96 -9.34
C LYS A 296 -10.00 -9.71 -8.01
N LYS A 297 -9.34 -8.99 -7.09
CA LYS A 297 -9.96 -8.61 -5.81
C LYS A 297 -11.14 -7.65 -5.99
N ALA A 298 -11.04 -6.70 -6.92
CA ALA A 298 -12.15 -5.80 -7.26
C ALA A 298 -13.32 -6.59 -7.87
N LEU A 299 -13.06 -7.50 -8.82
CA LEU A 299 -14.06 -8.36 -9.46
C LEU A 299 -14.76 -9.31 -8.48
N SER A 300 -14.13 -9.66 -7.36
CA SER A 300 -14.76 -10.46 -6.30
C SER A 300 -15.84 -9.73 -5.50
N LYS A 301 -16.03 -8.41 -5.73
CA LYS A 301 -17.06 -7.62 -5.08
C LYS A 301 -18.42 -7.79 -5.78
N SER A 302 -19.48 -7.86 -4.99
CA SER A 302 -20.85 -7.86 -5.50
C SER A 302 -21.25 -6.46 -5.97
N ASN A 303 -22.17 -6.40 -6.92
CA ASN A 303 -22.81 -5.15 -7.39
C ASN A 303 -21.89 -4.16 -8.11
N LEU A 304 -20.94 -4.65 -8.89
CA LEU A 304 -20.15 -3.81 -9.78
C LEU A 304 -21.02 -3.24 -10.91
N SER A 305 -20.85 -1.96 -11.20
CA SER A 305 -21.54 -1.30 -12.30
C SER A 305 -20.94 -1.67 -13.67
N PRO A 306 -21.68 -1.43 -14.75
CA PRO A 306 -21.13 -1.54 -16.11
C PRO A 306 -19.89 -0.65 -16.32
N ASN A 307 -19.81 0.49 -15.63
CA ASN A 307 -18.63 1.35 -15.68
C ASN A 307 -17.39 0.69 -15.04
N SER A 308 -17.55 0.05 -13.89
CA SER A 308 -16.46 -0.69 -13.25
C SER A 308 -15.92 -1.81 -14.16
N PHE A 309 -16.82 -2.54 -14.88
CA PHE A 309 -16.37 -3.56 -15.83
C PHE A 309 -15.60 -2.95 -17.02
N LYS A 310 -16.01 -1.77 -17.53
CA LYS A 310 -15.25 -1.06 -18.58
C LYS A 310 -13.86 -0.67 -18.12
N LEU A 311 -13.74 -0.19 -16.88
CA LEU A 311 -12.44 0.17 -16.30
C LEU A 311 -11.54 -1.06 -16.13
N VAL A 312 -12.10 -2.22 -15.76
CA VAL A 312 -11.34 -3.48 -15.74
C VAL A 312 -10.82 -3.82 -17.13
N VAL A 313 -11.68 -3.75 -18.15
CA VAL A 313 -11.29 -4.01 -19.55
C VAL A 313 -10.19 -3.05 -20.02
N GLU A 314 -10.27 -1.78 -19.63
CA GLU A 314 -9.22 -0.80 -19.95
C GLU A 314 -7.91 -1.13 -19.26
N SER A 315 -7.96 -1.53 -17.98
CA SER A 315 -6.77 -1.94 -17.24
C SER A 315 -6.12 -3.20 -17.80
N VAL A 316 -6.91 -4.15 -18.30
CA VAL A 316 -6.42 -5.40 -18.92
C VAL A 316 -5.62 -5.14 -20.19
N LYS A 317 -5.95 -4.09 -20.96
CA LYS A 317 -5.18 -3.71 -22.17
C LYS A 317 -3.71 -3.39 -21.85
N GLY A 318 -3.43 -2.90 -20.64
CA GLY A 318 -2.08 -2.62 -20.17
C GLY A 318 -1.42 -3.78 -19.41
N ILE A 319 -1.91 -5.01 -19.55
CA ILE A 319 -1.26 -6.24 -19.09
C ILE A 319 -0.57 -6.87 -20.31
N ASP A 320 0.73 -7.09 -20.25
CA ASP A 320 1.48 -7.70 -21.36
C ASP A 320 1.40 -9.22 -21.35
N SER A 321 1.47 -9.83 -20.16
CA SER A 321 1.44 -11.29 -20.01
C SER A 321 0.08 -11.90 -20.35
N ASP A 322 0.03 -12.79 -21.32
CA ASP A 322 -1.18 -13.54 -21.70
C ASP A 322 -1.78 -14.34 -20.55
N HIS A 323 -0.93 -14.86 -19.66
CA HIS A 323 -1.36 -15.59 -18.47
C HIS A 323 -2.18 -14.67 -17.56
N TYR A 324 -1.62 -13.54 -17.14
CA TYR A 324 -2.30 -12.61 -16.25
C TYR A 324 -3.51 -11.93 -16.90
N LYS A 325 -3.42 -11.61 -18.19
CA LYS A 325 -4.53 -11.11 -19.01
C LYS A 325 -5.71 -12.09 -18.97
N THR A 326 -5.42 -13.38 -19.18
CA THR A 326 -6.43 -14.46 -19.16
C THR A 326 -7.05 -14.64 -17.78
N GLU A 327 -6.27 -14.57 -16.71
CA GLU A 327 -6.80 -14.65 -15.34
C GLU A 327 -7.84 -13.57 -15.07
N VAL A 328 -7.53 -12.32 -15.39
CA VAL A 328 -8.48 -11.21 -15.16
C VAL A 328 -9.71 -11.35 -16.04
N LEU A 329 -9.53 -11.66 -17.33
CA LEU A 329 -10.65 -11.81 -18.26
C LEU A 329 -11.59 -12.95 -17.88
N THR A 330 -11.06 -14.07 -17.40
CA THR A 330 -11.90 -15.19 -16.95
C THR A 330 -12.71 -14.84 -15.71
N ASP A 331 -12.12 -14.14 -14.74
CA ASP A 331 -12.84 -13.66 -13.56
C ASP A 331 -13.91 -12.58 -13.93
N LEU A 332 -13.57 -11.68 -14.86
CA LEU A 332 -14.53 -10.70 -15.39
C LEU A 332 -15.73 -11.39 -16.03
N LEU A 333 -15.52 -12.44 -16.84
CA LEU A 333 -16.53 -13.21 -17.55
C LEU A 333 -17.41 -14.08 -16.63
N GLU A 334 -17.10 -14.20 -15.36
CA GLU A 334 -18.02 -14.79 -14.37
C GLU A 334 -19.21 -13.88 -14.07
N ASN A 335 -19.07 -12.59 -14.36
CA ASN A 335 -20.13 -11.60 -14.21
C ASN A 335 -20.99 -11.54 -15.47
N LYS A 336 -22.25 -11.08 -15.31
CA LYS A 336 -23.13 -10.82 -16.45
C LYS A 336 -22.77 -9.46 -17.06
N LEU A 337 -22.19 -9.47 -18.24
CA LEU A 337 -21.70 -8.28 -18.91
C LEU A 337 -22.74 -7.71 -19.91
N GLY A 338 -22.66 -6.39 -20.17
CA GLY A 338 -23.34 -5.78 -21.29
C GLY A 338 -22.65 -6.12 -22.63
N ASN A 339 -23.37 -5.98 -23.74
CA ASN A 339 -22.84 -6.29 -25.08
C ASN A 339 -21.59 -5.49 -25.44
N ASP A 340 -21.52 -4.22 -25.02
CA ASP A 340 -20.37 -3.34 -25.25
C ASP A 340 -19.10 -3.84 -24.53
N VAL A 341 -19.24 -4.30 -23.30
CA VAL A 341 -18.12 -4.87 -22.52
C VAL A 341 -17.71 -6.22 -23.13
N SER A 342 -18.68 -7.08 -23.45
CA SER A 342 -18.40 -8.37 -24.09
C SER A 342 -17.68 -8.21 -25.44
N ALA A 343 -18.11 -7.26 -26.27
CA ALA A 343 -17.45 -6.94 -27.54
C ALA A 343 -16.00 -6.43 -27.33
N ALA A 344 -15.78 -5.61 -26.29
CA ALA A 344 -14.44 -5.15 -25.97
C ALA A 344 -13.52 -6.31 -25.49
N VAL A 345 -14.05 -7.28 -24.73
CA VAL A 345 -13.31 -8.49 -24.37
C VAL A 345 -12.96 -9.34 -25.59
N VAL A 346 -13.88 -9.46 -26.56
CA VAL A 346 -13.60 -10.14 -27.85
C VAL A 346 -12.40 -9.52 -28.55
N LEU A 347 -12.36 -8.18 -28.63
CA LEU A 347 -11.25 -7.45 -29.26
C LEU A 347 -9.92 -7.65 -28.52
N ILE A 348 -9.93 -7.68 -27.18
CA ILE A 348 -8.71 -7.97 -26.41
C ILE A 348 -8.25 -9.40 -26.66
N THR A 349 -9.18 -10.35 -26.77
CA THR A 349 -8.85 -11.77 -26.98
C THR A 349 -8.11 -12.01 -28.28
N GLU A 350 -8.34 -11.20 -29.34
CA GLU A 350 -7.58 -11.27 -30.59
C GLU A 350 -6.08 -10.99 -30.40
N ASN A 351 -5.75 -10.11 -29.43
CA ASN A 351 -4.38 -9.69 -29.12
C ASN A 351 -3.69 -10.55 -28.07
N ILE A 352 -4.25 -11.71 -27.71
CA ILE A 352 -3.57 -12.73 -26.93
C ILE A 352 -2.73 -13.55 -27.91
N ASP A 353 -1.41 -13.62 -27.71
CA ASP A 353 -0.52 -14.32 -28.64
C ASP A 353 -0.64 -15.84 -28.50
N SER A 354 -0.69 -16.34 -27.27
CA SER A 354 -0.80 -17.76 -27.00
C SER A 354 -2.19 -18.33 -27.34
N ASP A 355 -2.28 -19.24 -28.30
CA ASP A 355 -3.52 -19.95 -28.66
C ASP A 355 -4.15 -20.68 -27.48
N HIS A 356 -3.34 -21.18 -26.55
CA HIS A 356 -3.84 -21.80 -25.34
C HIS A 356 -4.66 -20.81 -24.49
N TYR A 357 -4.06 -19.67 -24.14
CA TYR A 357 -4.74 -18.64 -23.32
C TYR A 357 -5.89 -17.98 -24.06
N LYS A 358 -5.73 -17.69 -25.35
CA LYS A 358 -6.77 -17.20 -26.25
C LYS A 358 -8.00 -18.10 -26.21
N THR A 359 -7.82 -19.42 -26.34
CA THR A 359 -8.87 -20.42 -26.33
C THR A 359 -9.61 -20.48 -24.98
N ILE A 360 -8.90 -20.31 -23.86
CA ILE A 360 -9.53 -20.24 -22.53
C ILE A 360 -10.53 -19.07 -22.45
N VAL A 361 -10.12 -17.88 -22.91
CA VAL A 361 -10.98 -16.68 -22.89
C VAL A 361 -12.15 -16.85 -23.84
N MET A 362 -11.91 -17.32 -25.09
CA MET A 362 -12.97 -17.55 -26.08
C MET A 362 -14.02 -18.56 -25.57
N ASN A 363 -13.56 -19.65 -24.96
CA ASN A 363 -14.47 -20.65 -24.37
C ASN A 363 -15.31 -20.08 -23.21
N SER A 364 -14.71 -19.20 -22.39
CA SER A 364 -15.43 -18.53 -21.31
C SER A 364 -16.47 -17.54 -21.86
N LEU A 365 -16.12 -16.75 -22.90
CA LEU A 365 -17.04 -15.85 -23.58
C LEU A 365 -18.29 -16.58 -24.10
N VAL A 366 -18.12 -17.60 -24.92
CA VAL A 366 -19.26 -18.29 -25.53
C VAL A 366 -20.12 -19.07 -24.53
N LYS A 367 -19.54 -19.55 -23.42
CA LYS A 367 -20.27 -20.29 -22.41
C LYS A 367 -21.04 -19.41 -21.42
N ARG A 368 -20.53 -18.21 -21.15
CA ARG A 368 -20.99 -17.38 -20.02
C ARG A 368 -21.70 -16.08 -20.44
N GLN A 369 -21.45 -15.60 -21.68
CA GLN A 369 -22.03 -14.36 -22.15
C GLN A 369 -23.06 -14.59 -23.27
N ASN A 370 -24.06 -13.71 -23.34
CA ASN A 370 -24.99 -13.69 -24.45
C ASN A 370 -24.41 -12.77 -25.55
N LEU A 371 -23.70 -13.37 -26.49
CA LEU A 371 -23.01 -12.63 -27.56
C LEU A 371 -23.98 -12.29 -28.71
N ASP A 372 -23.86 -11.10 -29.28
CA ASP A 372 -24.49 -10.78 -30.52
C ASP A 372 -23.80 -11.50 -31.71
N ASP A 373 -24.46 -11.54 -32.85
CA ASP A 373 -23.96 -12.27 -34.03
C ASP A 373 -22.60 -11.72 -34.52
N ALA A 374 -22.34 -10.42 -34.34
CA ALA A 374 -21.08 -9.82 -34.74
C ALA A 374 -19.92 -10.29 -33.85
N SER A 375 -20.13 -10.27 -32.54
CA SER A 375 -19.14 -10.77 -31.55
C SER A 375 -18.92 -12.26 -31.72
N PHE A 376 -20.00 -13.05 -31.93
CA PHE A 376 -19.88 -14.48 -32.17
C PHE A 376 -19.09 -14.78 -33.44
N LYS A 377 -19.41 -14.12 -34.53
CA LYS A 377 -18.71 -14.23 -35.84
C LYS A 377 -17.21 -13.95 -35.63
N LYS A 378 -16.90 -12.85 -34.93
CA LYS A 378 -15.53 -12.43 -34.71
C LYS A 378 -14.72 -13.48 -33.93
N LEU A 379 -15.31 -14.11 -32.90
CA LEU A 379 -14.65 -15.21 -32.17
C LEU A 379 -14.41 -16.44 -33.05
N VAL A 380 -15.39 -16.79 -33.91
CA VAL A 380 -15.22 -17.92 -34.84
C VAL A 380 -14.12 -17.64 -35.86
N GLU A 381 -14.03 -16.41 -36.38
CA GLU A 381 -12.96 -15.95 -37.26
C GLU A 381 -11.61 -15.98 -36.55
N THR A 382 -11.51 -15.47 -35.31
CA THR A 382 -10.29 -15.50 -34.50
C THR A 382 -9.80 -16.93 -34.27
N ALA A 383 -10.72 -17.85 -33.96
CA ALA A 383 -10.36 -19.26 -33.79
C ALA A 383 -9.88 -19.91 -35.09
N SER A 384 -10.47 -19.58 -36.22
CA SER A 384 -10.10 -20.19 -37.51
C SER A 384 -8.76 -19.65 -38.09
N ASN A 385 -8.26 -18.55 -37.54
CA ASN A 385 -7.00 -17.92 -37.93
C ASN A 385 -5.87 -18.17 -36.90
N GLY A 386 -6.09 -19.02 -35.89
CA GLY A 386 -5.07 -19.40 -34.91
C GLY A 386 -4.04 -20.33 -35.53
N ASP A 387 -2.80 -20.28 -35.02
CA ASP A 387 -1.67 -21.10 -35.52
C ASP A 387 -1.83 -22.59 -35.13
N SER A 388 -2.58 -22.88 -34.07
CA SER A 388 -2.77 -24.24 -33.57
C SER A 388 -4.13 -24.82 -33.96
N ASN A 389 -4.12 -25.76 -34.87
CA ASN A 389 -5.32 -26.55 -35.24
C ASN A 389 -6.01 -27.23 -34.06
N HIS A 390 -5.22 -27.63 -33.06
CA HIS A 390 -5.76 -28.26 -31.84
C HIS A 390 -6.64 -27.27 -31.05
N TYR A 391 -6.16 -26.09 -30.74
CA TYR A 391 -6.90 -25.11 -29.99
C TYR A 391 -8.06 -24.50 -30.78
N SER A 392 -7.88 -24.28 -32.06
CA SER A 392 -8.94 -23.85 -32.97
C SER A 392 -10.10 -24.87 -33.01
N SER A 393 -9.78 -26.16 -33.20
CA SER A 393 -10.76 -27.24 -33.14
C SER A 393 -11.48 -27.32 -31.78
N GLN A 394 -10.74 -27.19 -30.67
CA GLN A 394 -11.30 -27.20 -29.32
C GLN A 394 -12.34 -26.11 -29.11
N PHE A 395 -12.06 -24.86 -29.57
CA PHE A 395 -13.03 -23.77 -29.50
C PHE A 395 -14.25 -24.05 -30.37
N LEU A 396 -14.08 -24.44 -31.63
CA LEU A 396 -15.20 -24.72 -32.56
C LEU A 396 -16.10 -25.84 -32.00
N GLN A 397 -15.51 -26.89 -31.42
CA GLN A 397 -16.27 -27.95 -30.75
C GLN A 397 -17.03 -27.43 -29.50
N THR A 398 -16.45 -26.51 -28.75
CA THR A 398 -17.12 -25.87 -27.61
C THR A 398 -18.30 -25.00 -28.09
N ALA A 399 -18.12 -24.22 -29.16
CA ALA A 399 -19.19 -23.42 -29.75
C ALA A 399 -20.36 -24.30 -30.24
N LEU A 400 -20.08 -25.46 -30.83
CA LEU A 400 -21.10 -26.43 -31.22
C LEU A 400 -21.94 -26.98 -30.06
N GLN A 401 -21.48 -26.91 -28.81
CA GLN A 401 -22.24 -27.35 -27.64
C GLN A 401 -23.28 -26.34 -27.14
N LEU A 402 -23.21 -25.09 -27.63
CA LEU A 402 -24.12 -24.05 -27.17
C LEU A 402 -25.59 -24.44 -27.50
N PRO A 403 -26.52 -24.16 -26.58
CA PRO A 403 -27.94 -24.32 -26.83
C PRO A 403 -28.42 -23.22 -27.79
N GLY A 404 -29.38 -23.54 -28.66
CA GLY A 404 -30.08 -22.57 -29.49
C GLY A 404 -29.26 -21.91 -30.60
N LEU A 405 -28.18 -22.55 -31.07
CA LEU A 405 -27.44 -22.06 -32.26
C LEU A 405 -28.37 -21.85 -33.44
N SER A 406 -28.31 -20.66 -34.05
CA SER A 406 -28.99 -20.38 -35.31
C SER A 406 -28.34 -21.14 -36.48
N ASN A 407 -29.07 -21.35 -37.55
CA ASN A 407 -28.48 -21.94 -38.75
C ASN A 407 -27.30 -21.12 -39.29
N ALA A 408 -27.34 -19.80 -39.18
CA ALA A 408 -26.23 -18.91 -39.55
C ALA A 408 -25.00 -19.16 -38.72
N GLN A 409 -25.15 -19.23 -37.41
CA GLN A 409 -24.02 -19.53 -36.47
C GLN A 409 -23.44 -20.94 -36.72
N LEU A 410 -24.33 -21.95 -36.94
CA LEU A 410 -23.89 -23.30 -37.23
C LEU A 410 -23.10 -23.35 -38.56
N ALA A 411 -23.58 -22.66 -39.60
CA ALA A 411 -22.88 -22.54 -40.86
C ALA A 411 -21.52 -21.86 -40.73
N MET A 412 -21.41 -20.80 -39.91
CA MET A 412 -20.14 -20.13 -39.61
C MET A 412 -19.14 -21.11 -38.99
N ILE A 413 -19.52 -21.86 -37.95
CA ILE A 413 -18.65 -22.84 -37.25
C ILE A 413 -18.17 -23.91 -38.26
N VAL A 414 -19.10 -24.46 -39.04
CA VAL A 414 -18.78 -25.50 -40.01
C VAL A 414 -17.82 -24.98 -41.10
N THR A 415 -18.06 -23.77 -41.60
CA THR A 415 -17.19 -23.14 -42.59
C THR A 415 -15.80 -22.84 -42.03
N ALA A 416 -15.72 -22.34 -40.78
CA ALA A 416 -14.46 -22.06 -40.09
C ALA A 416 -13.63 -23.33 -39.92
N ALA A 417 -14.24 -24.48 -39.66
CA ALA A 417 -13.52 -25.75 -39.60
C ALA A 417 -12.73 -26.07 -40.86
N GLY A 418 -13.20 -25.60 -42.01
CA GLY A 418 -12.51 -25.79 -43.28
C GLY A 418 -11.26 -24.90 -43.48
N ASN A 419 -10.93 -24.02 -42.52
CA ASN A 419 -9.71 -23.25 -42.53
C ASN A 419 -8.59 -23.91 -41.68
N LEU A 420 -8.93 -25.01 -40.99
CA LEU A 420 -7.92 -25.84 -40.31
C LEU A 420 -7.08 -26.55 -41.34
N GLU A 421 -5.77 -26.68 -41.10
CA GLU A 421 -4.82 -27.36 -42.01
C GLU A 421 -4.83 -28.87 -41.83
N SER A 422 -5.36 -29.37 -40.72
CA SER A 422 -5.35 -30.81 -40.41
C SER A 422 -6.67 -31.48 -40.68
N ASP A 423 -6.69 -32.46 -41.59
CA ASP A 423 -7.82 -33.34 -41.90
C ASP A 423 -8.45 -33.98 -40.67
N HIS A 424 -7.62 -34.35 -39.70
CA HIS A 424 -8.04 -34.91 -38.44
C HIS A 424 -8.96 -33.92 -37.68
N TYR A 425 -8.52 -32.70 -37.50
CA TYR A 425 -9.27 -31.70 -36.74
C TYR A 425 -10.50 -31.19 -37.50
N ILE A 426 -10.41 -31.03 -38.83
CA ILE A 426 -11.57 -30.76 -39.68
C ILE A 426 -12.65 -31.84 -39.46
N THR A 427 -12.25 -33.10 -39.52
CA THR A 427 -13.15 -34.25 -39.37
C THR A 427 -13.77 -34.31 -37.96
N GLU A 428 -13.01 -33.99 -36.89
CA GLU A 428 -13.53 -33.94 -35.54
C GLU A 428 -14.63 -32.89 -35.39
N VAL A 429 -14.40 -31.66 -35.88
CA VAL A 429 -15.41 -30.59 -35.82
C VAL A 429 -16.64 -30.96 -36.63
N LEU A 430 -16.49 -31.47 -37.88
CA LEU A 430 -17.57 -31.88 -38.73
C LEU A 430 -18.38 -33.01 -38.10
N THR A 431 -17.75 -34.06 -37.58
CA THR A 431 -18.44 -35.17 -36.92
C THR A 431 -19.24 -34.68 -35.71
N ARG A 432 -18.71 -33.74 -34.96
CA ARG A 432 -19.41 -33.12 -33.81
C ARG A 432 -20.60 -32.26 -34.25
N ALA A 433 -20.49 -31.55 -35.40
CA ALA A 433 -21.55 -30.74 -35.95
C ALA A 433 -22.68 -31.57 -36.58
N ALA A 434 -22.42 -32.76 -37.12
CA ALA A 434 -23.32 -33.55 -37.92
C ALA A 434 -24.72 -33.74 -37.32
N PRO A 435 -24.94 -34.05 -36.03
CA PRO A 435 -26.29 -34.21 -35.46
C PRO A 435 -27.11 -32.93 -35.53
N LYS A 436 -26.51 -31.76 -35.45
CA LYS A 436 -27.18 -30.47 -35.58
C LYS A 436 -27.45 -30.11 -37.07
N VAL A 437 -26.48 -30.42 -37.91
CA VAL A 437 -26.56 -30.20 -39.37
C VAL A 437 -27.65 -31.03 -40.05
N LYS A 438 -27.88 -32.28 -39.58
CA LYS A 438 -29.00 -33.13 -40.06
C LYS A 438 -30.35 -32.42 -39.97
N ASN A 439 -30.55 -31.67 -38.86
CA ASN A 439 -31.81 -30.96 -38.56
C ASN A 439 -31.85 -29.52 -39.04
N ALA A 440 -30.74 -29.02 -39.64
CA ALA A 440 -30.60 -27.67 -40.13
C ALA A 440 -31.17 -27.48 -41.58
N ASP A 441 -31.19 -26.24 -42.03
CA ASP A 441 -31.60 -25.94 -43.38
C ASP A 441 -30.60 -26.41 -44.47
N GLY A 442 -30.96 -26.24 -45.75
CA GLY A 442 -30.14 -26.68 -46.89
C GLY A 442 -28.79 -25.96 -46.94
N SER A 443 -28.75 -24.67 -46.54
CA SER A 443 -27.52 -23.87 -46.60
C SER A 443 -26.46 -24.37 -45.66
N VAL A 444 -26.85 -24.84 -44.47
CA VAL A 444 -25.91 -25.42 -43.48
C VAL A 444 -25.36 -26.77 -43.95
N ARG A 445 -26.25 -27.62 -44.55
CA ARG A 445 -25.84 -28.88 -45.15
C ARG A 445 -24.88 -28.69 -46.32
N ASP A 446 -25.10 -27.65 -47.14
CA ASP A 446 -24.22 -27.32 -48.25
C ASP A 446 -22.85 -26.80 -47.75
N ALA A 447 -22.82 -25.94 -46.69
CA ALA A 447 -21.61 -25.52 -46.05
C ALA A 447 -20.81 -26.72 -45.48
N TYR A 448 -21.52 -27.67 -44.86
CA TYR A 448 -20.88 -28.90 -44.35
C TYR A 448 -20.22 -29.71 -45.47
N ARG A 449 -20.95 -29.96 -46.57
CA ARG A 449 -20.41 -30.70 -47.70
C ARG A 449 -19.25 -29.96 -48.37
N ALA A 450 -19.34 -28.64 -48.47
CA ALA A 450 -18.24 -27.83 -48.99
C ALA A 450 -16.99 -27.91 -48.15
N THR A 451 -17.16 -27.87 -46.81
CA THR A 451 -16.06 -28.04 -45.85
C THR A 451 -15.47 -29.44 -45.90
N ALA A 452 -16.32 -30.49 -45.96
CA ALA A 452 -15.83 -31.89 -46.06
C ALA A 452 -14.97 -32.09 -47.31
N LYS A 453 -15.30 -31.46 -48.44
CA LYS A 453 -14.49 -31.54 -49.69
C LYS A 453 -13.06 -30.98 -49.58
N LYS A 454 -12.76 -30.22 -48.51
CA LYS A 454 -11.40 -29.73 -48.25
C LYS A 454 -10.50 -30.78 -47.60
N ILE A 455 -11.09 -31.90 -47.12
CA ILE A 455 -10.34 -33.00 -46.52
C ILE A 455 -9.68 -33.80 -47.65
N GLU A 456 -8.35 -33.91 -47.59
CA GLU A 456 -7.56 -34.59 -48.60
C GLU A 456 -7.54 -36.13 -48.37
N SER A 457 -7.51 -36.58 -47.14
CA SER A 457 -7.51 -37.99 -46.77
C SER A 457 -8.85 -38.65 -47.02
N GLU A 458 -8.91 -39.66 -47.88
CA GLU A 458 -10.13 -40.46 -48.19
C GLU A 458 -10.75 -41.04 -46.90
N THR A 459 -9.92 -41.45 -45.95
CA THR A 459 -10.40 -42.04 -44.67
C THR A 459 -11.15 -40.99 -43.85
N TYR A 460 -10.58 -39.81 -43.66
CA TYR A 460 -11.23 -38.74 -42.91
C TYR A 460 -12.41 -38.14 -43.65
N TYR A 461 -12.33 -37.95 -44.96
CA TYR A 461 -13.44 -37.52 -45.81
C TYR A 461 -14.64 -38.47 -45.72
N GLY A 462 -14.36 -39.80 -45.87
CA GLY A 462 -15.45 -40.83 -45.76
C GLY A 462 -16.06 -40.84 -44.33
N ARG A 463 -15.27 -40.55 -43.27
CA ARG A 463 -15.79 -40.45 -41.90
C ARG A 463 -16.71 -39.24 -41.75
N ALA A 464 -16.33 -38.08 -42.29
CA ALA A 464 -17.14 -36.87 -42.23
C ALA A 464 -18.48 -37.06 -42.99
N LEU A 465 -18.46 -37.67 -44.18
CA LEU A 465 -19.69 -37.93 -44.93
C LEU A 465 -20.66 -38.91 -44.24
N ARG A 466 -20.14 -40.02 -43.69
CA ARG A 466 -20.99 -40.97 -42.95
C ARG A 466 -21.60 -40.39 -41.71
N ALA A 467 -21.01 -39.35 -41.11
CA ALA A 467 -21.55 -38.68 -39.93
C ALA A 467 -22.84 -37.90 -40.25
N ILE A 468 -23.00 -37.39 -41.46
CA ILE A 468 -24.20 -36.60 -41.89
C ILE A 468 -25.26 -37.49 -42.53
N GLU A 469 -24.95 -38.66 -43.03
CA GLU A 469 -25.92 -39.66 -43.46
C GLU A 469 -26.73 -40.24 -42.27
#